data_68e1c40a6f9090ba8c4bc61402d0f375
#
_entry.id   68e1c40a6f9090ba8c4bc61402d0f375
#
_cell.length_a   1.000
_cell.length_b   1.000
_cell.length_c   1.000
_cell.angle_alpha   90.00
_cell.angle_beta   90.00
_cell.angle_gamma   90.00
#
_symmetry.space_group_name_H-M   'P 1'
#
loop_
_entity.id
_entity.type
_entity.pdbx_description
1 polymer ?
#
loop_
_entity_poly.entity_id
_entity_poly.type
_entity_poly.pdbx_seq_one_letter_code
_entity_poly.pdbx_strand_id
1 'polypeptide(L)'
;MRIDIITVLPEMLEGFVNESILARAQKKGLAEIHLHNIRDYTTDKWRRVDDYPYGGFAGMVMQCEPIDRAISALKAERTYDEVIFTSPDGEQFNQHVANDLSMLENIIILCGHYKGIDQRVRDHLITREISIGDYVLTGGELAAAVMADAIVRVVPGVIGDEQSALSDCFQDDMLSAPIYTRPADYKGWKVPDILLSGNEAKIKEWEMDQAMERTRRLRPDLLK
;
A
#
# COMPACT_ATOMS: atom_id res chain seq x y z
N MET A 1 -8.21 11.30 5.76
CA MET A 1 -6.90 11.02 5.11
C MET A 1 -6.98 11.31 3.61
N ARG A 2 -5.96 11.89 3.01
CA ARG A 2 -5.85 12.07 1.55
C ARG A 2 -4.57 11.45 1.00
N ILE A 3 -4.68 10.77 -0.15
CA ILE A 3 -3.57 10.16 -0.89
C ILE A 3 -3.58 10.74 -2.31
N ASP A 4 -2.51 11.44 -2.69
CA ASP A 4 -2.30 11.94 -4.05
C ASP A 4 -1.26 11.06 -4.75
N ILE A 5 -1.64 10.36 -5.81
CA ILE A 5 -0.76 9.45 -6.54
C ILE A 5 -0.33 10.12 -7.85
N ILE A 6 0.97 10.40 -7.98
CA ILE A 6 1.57 10.97 -9.19
C ILE A 6 2.10 9.81 -10.04
N THR A 7 1.64 9.70 -11.29
CA THR A 7 1.98 8.59 -12.19
C THR A 7 2.01 9.04 -13.66
N VAL A 8 2.66 8.27 -14.53
CA VAL A 8 2.60 8.43 -15.99
C VAL A 8 1.40 7.74 -16.61
N LEU A 9 0.72 6.81 -15.86
CA LEU A 9 -0.36 5.94 -16.32
C LEU A 9 -1.53 5.92 -15.29
N PRO A 10 -2.23 7.05 -15.05
CA PRO A 10 -3.33 7.09 -14.08
C PRO A 10 -4.45 6.08 -14.40
N GLU A 11 -4.66 5.76 -15.68
CA GLU A 11 -5.67 4.82 -16.16
C GLU A 11 -5.50 3.41 -15.56
N MET A 12 -4.27 3.02 -15.19
CA MET A 12 -4.00 1.74 -14.52
C MET A 12 -4.65 1.64 -13.14
N LEU A 13 -4.90 2.79 -12.49
CA LEU A 13 -5.39 2.87 -11.12
C LEU A 13 -6.87 3.25 -11.02
N GLU A 14 -7.48 3.79 -12.08
CA GLU A 14 -8.85 4.29 -12.08
C GLU A 14 -9.88 3.25 -11.59
N GLY A 15 -9.82 2.03 -12.14
CA GLY A 15 -10.70 0.95 -11.72
C GLY A 15 -10.47 0.54 -10.26
N PHE A 16 -9.21 0.48 -9.85
CA PHE A 16 -8.82 0.10 -8.50
C PHE A 16 -9.32 1.08 -7.43
N VAL A 17 -9.11 2.38 -7.61
CA VAL A 17 -9.49 3.39 -6.60
C VAL A 17 -10.99 3.62 -6.53
N ASN A 18 -11.74 3.28 -7.58
CA ASN A 18 -13.18 3.53 -7.69
C ASN A 18 -14.05 2.30 -7.39
N GLU A 19 -13.46 1.22 -6.87
CA GLU A 19 -14.18 -0.02 -6.58
C GLU A 19 -14.03 -0.46 -5.12
N SER A 20 -14.92 -1.38 -4.68
CA SER A 20 -14.85 -2.12 -3.41
C SER A 20 -14.70 -1.23 -2.16
N ILE A 21 -13.72 -1.53 -1.32
CA ILE A 21 -13.47 -0.88 -0.02
C ILE A 21 -13.03 0.57 -0.20
N LEU A 22 -12.14 0.84 -1.18
CA LEU A 22 -11.63 2.18 -1.44
C LEU A 22 -12.74 3.13 -1.89
N ALA A 23 -13.61 2.68 -2.81
CA ALA A 23 -14.78 3.47 -3.23
C ALA A 23 -15.72 3.77 -2.06
N ARG A 24 -15.93 2.80 -1.17
CA ARG A 24 -16.77 2.99 0.04
C ARG A 24 -16.14 3.95 1.03
N ALA A 25 -14.83 3.87 1.25
CA ALA A 25 -14.10 4.79 2.12
C ALA A 25 -14.19 6.22 1.62
N GLN A 26 -13.99 6.44 0.32
CA GLN A 26 -14.13 7.76 -0.31
C GLN A 26 -15.56 8.29 -0.22
N LYS A 27 -16.57 7.45 -0.52
CA LYS A 27 -17.98 7.84 -0.40
C LYS A 27 -18.38 8.22 1.03
N LYS A 28 -17.75 7.62 2.04
CA LYS A 28 -17.96 7.96 3.46
C LYS A 28 -17.15 9.18 3.90
N GLY A 29 -16.28 9.74 3.06
CA GLY A 29 -15.39 10.83 3.43
C GLY A 29 -14.26 10.44 4.40
N LEU A 30 -13.94 9.15 4.52
CA LEU A 30 -12.90 8.63 5.40
C LEU A 30 -11.52 8.70 4.75
N ALA A 31 -11.49 8.56 3.42
CA ALA A 31 -10.29 8.72 2.62
C ALA A 31 -10.64 9.43 1.31
N GLU A 32 -9.65 10.09 0.71
CA GLU A 32 -9.70 10.66 -0.64
C GLU A 32 -8.48 10.17 -1.40
N ILE A 33 -8.66 9.67 -2.62
CA ILE A 33 -7.55 9.23 -3.48
C ILE A 33 -7.63 9.98 -4.80
N HIS A 34 -6.58 10.75 -5.11
CA HIS A 34 -6.49 11.55 -6.33
C HIS A 34 -5.34 11.04 -7.21
N LEU A 35 -5.62 10.86 -8.49
CA LEU A 35 -4.65 10.43 -9.49
C LEU A 35 -4.19 11.62 -10.30
N HIS A 36 -2.89 11.84 -10.38
CA HIS A 36 -2.26 12.95 -11.11
C HIS A 36 -1.40 12.42 -12.24
N ASN A 37 -1.75 12.81 -13.47
CA ASN A 37 -0.91 12.49 -14.62
C ASN A 37 0.28 13.46 -14.64
N ILE A 38 1.48 12.95 -14.44
CA ILE A 38 2.70 13.76 -14.42
C ILE A 38 2.92 14.53 -15.73
N ARG A 39 2.35 14.03 -16.85
CA ARG A 39 2.40 14.70 -18.15
C ARG A 39 1.66 16.04 -18.19
N ASP A 40 0.80 16.32 -17.23
CA ASP A 40 0.10 17.61 -17.12
C ASP A 40 1.00 18.71 -16.51
N TYR A 41 2.13 18.32 -15.92
CA TYR A 41 3.07 19.22 -15.25
C TYR A 41 4.34 19.49 -16.07
N THR A 42 4.50 18.88 -17.25
CA THR A 42 5.63 19.20 -18.14
C THR A 42 5.32 20.41 -19.03
N THR A 43 6.36 21.16 -19.38
CA THR A 43 6.30 22.26 -20.39
C THR A 43 6.70 21.79 -21.78
N ASP A 44 7.12 20.53 -21.91
CA ASP A 44 7.45 19.98 -23.23
C ASP A 44 6.19 19.89 -24.10
N LYS A 45 6.28 20.42 -25.33
CA LYS A 45 5.16 20.44 -26.29
C LYS A 45 4.64 19.02 -26.65
N TRP A 46 5.47 18.00 -26.48
CA TRP A 46 5.13 16.61 -26.73
C TRP A 46 4.75 15.86 -25.44
N ARG A 47 4.68 16.59 -24.33
CA ARG A 47 4.35 16.04 -23.00
C ARG A 47 5.33 14.94 -22.55
N ARG A 48 6.60 15.04 -22.95
CA ARG A 48 7.65 14.12 -22.49
C ARG A 48 7.97 14.41 -21.03
N VAL A 49 8.24 13.34 -20.29
CA VAL A 49 8.54 13.36 -18.85
C VAL A 49 9.79 12.54 -18.51
N ASP A 50 10.46 12.04 -19.54
CA ASP A 50 11.64 11.19 -19.45
C ASP A 50 12.70 11.61 -20.45
N ASP A 51 13.97 11.30 -20.17
CA ASP A 51 15.12 11.59 -21.03
C ASP A 51 16.23 10.56 -20.81
N TYR A 52 17.26 10.61 -21.66
CA TYR A 52 18.44 9.76 -21.53
C TYR A 52 19.24 10.11 -20.26
N PRO A 53 19.73 9.11 -19.53
CA PRO A 53 20.56 9.37 -18.36
C PRO A 53 21.94 9.90 -18.76
N TYR A 54 22.50 10.78 -17.93
CA TYR A 54 23.92 11.12 -18.03
C TYR A 54 24.79 9.89 -17.79
N GLY A 55 25.99 9.86 -18.34
CA GLY A 55 26.95 8.75 -18.18
C GLY A 55 26.73 7.58 -19.16
N GLY A 56 25.81 7.69 -20.12
CA GLY A 56 25.63 6.72 -21.19
C GLY A 56 24.96 5.39 -20.77
N PHE A 57 24.25 5.38 -19.63
CA PHE A 57 23.48 4.22 -19.21
C PHE A 57 22.32 3.94 -20.16
N ALA A 58 21.97 2.66 -20.32
CA ALA A 58 20.85 2.25 -21.16
C ALA A 58 19.48 2.58 -20.52
N GLY A 59 18.50 2.95 -21.35
CA GLY A 59 17.12 3.24 -20.95
C GLY A 59 16.88 4.72 -20.73
N MET A 60 15.69 5.04 -20.23
CA MET A 60 15.23 6.40 -19.95
C MET A 60 15.06 6.60 -18.45
N VAL A 61 15.10 7.84 -17.99
CA VAL A 61 14.92 8.26 -16.60
C VAL A 61 13.87 9.35 -16.54
N MET A 62 12.97 9.33 -15.57
CA MET A 62 11.99 10.38 -15.37
C MET A 62 12.69 11.68 -14.98
N GLN A 63 12.33 12.75 -15.67
CA GLN A 63 12.93 14.07 -15.52
C GLN A 63 12.58 14.73 -14.18
N CYS A 64 13.52 15.48 -13.62
CA CYS A 64 13.36 16.23 -12.39
C CYS A 64 12.22 17.26 -12.47
N GLU A 65 12.17 18.07 -13.54
CA GLU A 65 11.29 19.23 -13.67
C GLU A 65 9.79 18.88 -13.62
N PRO A 66 9.25 17.89 -14.36
CA PRO A 66 7.84 17.52 -14.25
C PRO A 66 7.46 17.02 -12.87
N ILE A 67 8.35 16.25 -12.21
CA ILE A 67 8.12 15.72 -10.86
C ILE A 67 8.08 16.86 -9.85
N ASP A 68 9.06 17.76 -9.89
CA ASP A 68 9.12 18.92 -8.99
C ASP A 68 7.89 19.80 -9.13
N ARG A 69 7.46 20.08 -10.36
CA ARG A 69 6.25 20.87 -10.61
C ARG A 69 4.99 20.21 -10.07
N ALA A 70 4.85 18.89 -10.23
CA ALA A 70 3.71 18.16 -9.72
C ALA A 70 3.67 18.21 -8.18
N ILE A 71 4.78 17.89 -7.51
CA ILE A 71 4.88 17.93 -6.05
C ILE A 71 4.69 19.35 -5.52
N SER A 72 5.31 20.36 -6.17
CA SER A 72 5.19 21.77 -5.78
C SER A 72 3.76 22.29 -5.92
N ALA A 73 3.05 21.92 -7.00
CA ALA A 73 1.66 22.28 -7.18
C ALA A 73 0.76 21.71 -6.06
N LEU A 74 0.95 20.45 -5.71
CA LEU A 74 0.21 19.82 -4.62
C LEU A 74 0.54 20.45 -3.26
N LYS A 75 1.83 20.72 -2.99
CA LYS A 75 2.28 21.39 -1.76
C LYS A 75 1.82 22.86 -1.66
N ALA A 76 1.51 23.52 -2.77
CA ALA A 76 0.91 24.84 -2.76
C ALA A 76 -0.56 24.84 -2.31
N GLU A 77 -1.27 23.74 -2.47
CA GLU A 77 -2.68 23.59 -2.05
C GLU A 77 -2.83 23.20 -0.58
N ARG A 78 -1.89 22.36 -0.07
CA ARG A 78 -1.92 21.82 1.30
C ARG A 78 -0.57 21.39 1.81
N THR A 79 -0.46 21.17 3.12
CA THR A 79 0.69 20.52 3.73
C THR A 79 0.58 19.01 3.55
N TYR A 80 1.69 18.37 3.19
CA TYR A 80 1.83 16.91 3.13
C TYR A 80 2.79 16.43 4.19
N ASP A 81 2.40 15.34 4.86
CA ASP A 81 3.19 14.72 5.91
C ASP A 81 4.36 13.94 5.32
N GLU A 82 4.10 13.22 4.20
CA GLU A 82 5.10 12.42 3.51
C GLU A 82 5.00 12.57 1.98
N VAL A 83 6.15 12.48 1.32
CA VAL A 83 6.29 12.30 -0.13
C VAL A 83 7.02 10.99 -0.35
N ILE A 84 6.27 9.96 -0.70
CA ILE A 84 6.75 8.59 -0.82
C ILE A 84 7.08 8.29 -2.28
N PHE A 85 8.25 7.71 -2.51
CA PHE A 85 8.63 7.16 -3.81
C PHE A 85 8.56 5.63 -3.78
N THR A 86 7.82 5.03 -4.72
CA THR A 86 7.77 3.57 -4.88
C THR A 86 9.03 3.10 -5.62
N SER A 87 9.90 2.39 -4.93
CA SER A 87 11.22 1.97 -5.42
C SER A 87 11.57 0.57 -4.96
N PRO A 88 12.18 -0.29 -5.80
CA PRO A 88 12.59 -1.64 -5.36
C PRO A 88 13.71 -1.61 -4.31
N ASP A 89 14.46 -0.54 -4.21
CA ASP A 89 15.58 -0.35 -3.27
C ASP A 89 15.21 0.46 -2.01
N GLY A 90 13.91 0.75 -1.81
CA GLY A 90 13.38 1.40 -0.62
C GLY A 90 13.26 0.46 0.59
N GLU A 91 12.84 1.02 1.73
CA GLU A 91 12.49 0.21 2.90
C GLU A 91 11.32 -0.75 2.60
N GLN A 92 11.32 -1.92 3.25
CA GLN A 92 10.30 -2.92 2.98
C GLN A 92 8.94 -2.53 3.58
N PHE A 93 7.92 -2.45 2.74
CA PHE A 93 6.55 -2.23 3.16
C PHE A 93 6.01 -3.44 3.93
N ASN A 94 5.44 -3.19 5.10
CA ASN A 94 4.80 -4.19 5.95
C ASN A 94 3.59 -3.58 6.68
N GLN A 95 2.91 -4.36 7.53
CA GLN A 95 1.73 -3.89 8.23
C GLN A 95 2.01 -2.73 9.19
N HIS A 96 3.16 -2.71 9.86
CA HIS A 96 3.54 -1.59 10.75
C HIS A 96 3.68 -0.29 9.97
N VAL A 97 4.36 -0.33 8.81
CA VAL A 97 4.48 0.83 7.91
C VAL A 97 3.11 1.29 7.43
N ALA A 98 2.20 0.37 7.09
CA ALA A 98 0.83 0.72 6.69
C ALA A 98 0.06 1.38 7.85
N ASN A 99 0.20 0.87 9.07
CA ASN A 99 -0.42 1.45 10.26
C ASN A 99 0.11 2.86 10.53
N ASP A 100 1.43 3.07 10.50
CA ASP A 100 2.05 4.39 10.70
C ASP A 100 1.55 5.40 9.65
N LEU A 101 1.55 5.01 8.38
CA LEU A 101 1.08 5.88 7.29
C LEU A 101 -0.42 6.18 7.37
N SER A 102 -1.24 5.28 7.93
CA SER A 102 -2.68 5.49 8.11
C SER A 102 -3.02 6.57 9.12
N MET A 103 -2.10 6.92 10.00
CA MET A 103 -2.24 7.99 10.99
C MET A 103 -1.97 9.39 10.43
N LEU A 104 -1.43 9.47 9.21
CA LEU A 104 -1.13 10.72 8.54
C LEU A 104 -2.38 11.31 7.87
N GLU A 105 -2.39 12.63 7.67
CA GLU A 105 -3.52 13.33 7.05
C GLU A 105 -3.40 13.37 5.52
N ASN A 106 -2.21 13.69 5.01
CA ASN A 106 -1.98 13.90 3.58
C ASN A 106 -0.66 13.27 3.14
N ILE A 107 -0.68 12.37 2.18
CA ILE A 107 0.52 11.77 1.60
C ILE A 107 0.53 11.89 0.07
N ILE A 108 1.72 12.08 -0.50
CA ILE A 108 1.96 11.94 -1.93
C ILE A 108 2.66 10.60 -2.15
N ILE A 109 2.21 9.83 -3.16
CA ILE A 109 2.91 8.64 -3.63
C ILE A 109 3.35 8.90 -5.08
N LEU A 110 4.65 8.95 -5.31
CA LEU A 110 5.25 9.07 -6.64
C LEU A 110 5.54 7.67 -7.19
N CYS A 111 4.90 7.33 -8.30
CA CYS A 111 5.16 6.10 -9.02
C CYS A 111 6.38 6.26 -9.93
N GLY A 112 7.43 5.45 -9.72
CA GLY A 112 8.56 5.36 -10.64
C GLY A 112 8.17 4.64 -11.93
N HIS A 113 8.87 4.99 -13.02
CA HIS A 113 8.75 4.32 -14.30
C HIS A 113 10.11 4.29 -15.01
N TYR A 114 10.23 3.55 -16.13
CA TYR A 114 11.48 3.40 -16.89
C TYR A 114 12.62 2.79 -16.05
N LYS A 115 13.80 3.46 -15.98
CA LYS A 115 14.94 3.06 -15.14
C LYS A 115 14.89 3.69 -13.74
N GLY A 116 13.87 4.48 -13.46
CA GLY A 116 13.70 5.21 -12.22
C GLY A 116 13.52 6.71 -12.45
N ILE A 117 13.74 7.47 -11.43
CA ILE A 117 13.63 8.92 -11.41
C ILE A 117 14.99 9.58 -11.25
N ASP A 118 15.11 10.84 -11.66
CA ASP A 118 16.34 11.62 -11.45
C ASP A 118 16.71 11.66 -9.97
N GLN A 119 17.99 11.42 -9.66
CA GLN A 119 18.48 11.32 -8.28
C GLN A 119 18.24 12.60 -7.47
N ARG A 120 18.25 13.77 -8.10
CA ARG A 120 17.96 15.05 -7.44
C ARG A 120 16.54 15.11 -6.86
N VAL A 121 15.57 14.41 -7.46
CA VAL A 121 14.22 14.26 -6.92
C VAL A 121 14.27 13.44 -5.63
N ARG A 122 15.01 12.30 -5.64
CA ARG A 122 15.16 11.46 -4.46
C ARG A 122 15.83 12.24 -3.31
N ASP A 123 16.87 13.00 -3.62
CA ASP A 123 17.67 13.71 -2.61
C ASP A 123 16.94 14.92 -2.00
N HIS A 124 16.01 15.56 -2.73
CA HIS A 124 15.46 16.86 -2.32
C HIS A 124 13.95 16.90 -2.13
N LEU A 125 13.20 16.00 -2.76
CA LEU A 125 11.73 16.07 -2.76
C LEU A 125 11.07 14.88 -2.07
N ILE A 126 11.75 13.72 -2.03
CA ILE A 126 11.24 12.49 -1.42
C ILE A 126 11.60 12.49 0.06
N THR A 127 10.63 12.14 0.91
CA THR A 127 10.85 11.98 2.35
C THR A 127 11.05 10.51 2.72
N ARG A 128 10.47 9.59 1.91
CA ARG A 128 10.52 8.16 2.19
C ARG A 128 10.49 7.33 0.91
N GLU A 129 11.32 6.31 0.82
CA GLU A 129 11.33 5.38 -0.30
C GLU A 129 10.86 4.01 0.18
N ILE A 130 9.88 3.42 -0.51
CA ILE A 130 9.22 2.19 -0.07
C ILE A 130 9.22 1.15 -1.18
N SER A 131 9.63 -0.08 -0.81
CA SER A 131 9.59 -1.29 -1.64
C SER A 131 8.50 -2.23 -1.16
N ILE A 132 7.72 -2.81 -2.08
CA ILE A 132 6.76 -3.87 -1.74
C ILE A 132 7.35 -5.29 -1.83
N GLY A 133 8.65 -5.42 -2.05
CA GLY A 133 9.36 -6.71 -2.10
C GLY A 133 10.57 -6.69 -3.01
N ASP A 134 11.41 -7.72 -2.89
CA ASP A 134 12.67 -7.87 -3.61
C ASP A 134 12.45 -8.38 -5.06
N TYR A 135 11.72 -7.60 -5.84
CA TYR A 135 11.48 -7.84 -7.26
C TYR A 135 11.23 -6.52 -8.00
N VAL A 136 11.46 -6.52 -9.31
CA VAL A 136 11.30 -5.33 -10.14
C VAL A 136 10.02 -5.42 -10.95
N LEU A 137 9.20 -4.37 -10.89
CA LEU A 137 7.99 -4.18 -11.69
C LEU A 137 8.28 -3.26 -12.89
N THR A 138 7.35 -3.20 -13.83
CA THR A 138 7.45 -2.31 -15.00
C THR A 138 7.24 -0.82 -14.64
N GLY A 139 6.57 -0.56 -13.51
CA GLY A 139 6.29 0.77 -12.98
C GLY A 139 5.85 0.70 -11.53
N GLY A 140 5.74 1.83 -10.87
CA GLY A 140 5.38 1.96 -9.46
C GLY A 140 3.88 1.92 -9.17
N GLU A 141 3.02 1.89 -10.19
CA GLU A 141 1.57 1.98 -10.06
C GLU A 141 0.98 0.84 -9.21
N LEU A 142 1.40 -0.40 -9.46
CA LEU A 142 0.93 -1.54 -8.67
C LEU A 142 1.43 -1.48 -7.22
N ALA A 143 2.64 -0.99 -7.00
CA ALA A 143 3.16 -0.76 -5.64
C ALA A 143 2.34 0.31 -4.92
N ALA A 144 2.03 1.42 -5.58
CA ALA A 144 1.17 2.47 -5.05
C ALA A 144 -0.24 1.95 -4.73
N ALA A 145 -0.82 1.08 -5.58
CA ALA A 145 -2.10 0.44 -5.34
C ALA A 145 -2.07 -0.45 -4.08
N VAL A 146 -1.05 -1.32 -3.94
CA VAL A 146 -0.87 -2.18 -2.75
C VAL A 146 -0.75 -1.34 -1.49
N MET A 147 0.06 -0.28 -1.52
CA MET A 147 0.22 0.63 -0.39
C MET A 147 -1.08 1.35 -0.05
N ALA A 148 -1.77 1.95 -1.04
CA ALA A 148 -3.01 2.66 -0.82
C ALA A 148 -4.11 1.75 -0.23
N ASP A 149 -4.24 0.51 -0.70
CA ASP A 149 -5.18 -0.47 -0.15
C ASP A 149 -4.86 -0.79 1.31
N ALA A 150 -3.62 -1.14 1.60
CA ALA A 150 -3.19 -1.51 2.95
C ALA A 150 -3.30 -0.35 3.95
N ILE A 151 -3.01 0.88 3.52
CA ILE A 151 -3.10 2.09 4.35
C ILE A 151 -4.57 2.44 4.61
N VAL A 152 -5.39 2.57 3.56
CA VAL A 152 -6.79 2.99 3.69
C VAL A 152 -7.61 1.96 4.46
N ARG A 153 -7.30 0.67 4.30
CA ARG A 153 -7.97 -0.43 4.99
C ARG A 153 -7.96 -0.26 6.51
N VAL A 154 -6.88 0.26 7.09
CA VAL A 154 -6.71 0.42 8.55
C VAL A 154 -7.16 1.78 9.09
N VAL A 155 -7.61 2.68 8.22
CA VAL A 155 -8.24 3.93 8.65
C VAL A 155 -9.54 3.62 9.41
N PRO A 156 -9.75 4.18 10.62
CA PRO A 156 -10.93 3.90 11.42
C PRO A 156 -12.25 4.10 10.65
N GLY A 157 -13.18 3.13 10.76
CA GLY A 157 -14.49 3.16 10.10
C GLY A 157 -14.53 2.75 8.63
N VAL A 158 -13.39 2.48 7.98
CA VAL A 158 -13.32 1.98 6.60
C VAL A 158 -13.83 0.55 6.53
N ILE A 159 -13.31 -0.35 7.37
CA ILE A 159 -13.84 -1.70 7.56
C ILE A 159 -14.96 -1.61 8.60
N GLY A 160 -16.10 -2.24 8.32
CA GLY A 160 -17.30 -2.13 9.16
C GLY A 160 -17.20 -2.82 10.52
N ASP A 161 -16.24 -3.71 10.71
CA ASP A 161 -15.96 -4.39 11.98
C ASP A 161 -14.51 -4.07 12.38
N GLU A 162 -14.33 -3.17 13.35
CA GLU A 162 -13.02 -2.77 13.85
C GLU A 162 -12.26 -3.96 14.47
N GLN A 163 -12.96 -4.92 15.07
CA GLN A 163 -12.34 -6.13 15.62
C GLN A 163 -11.76 -7.01 14.52
N SER A 164 -12.38 -7.01 13.34
CA SER A 164 -11.86 -7.73 12.18
C SER A 164 -10.49 -7.19 11.72
N ALA A 165 -10.32 -5.88 11.68
CA ALA A 165 -9.05 -5.26 11.30
C ALA A 165 -7.93 -5.53 12.33
N LEU A 166 -8.28 -5.54 13.62
CA LEU A 166 -7.33 -5.82 14.71
C LEU A 166 -6.93 -7.30 14.81
N SER A 167 -7.76 -8.22 14.30
CA SER A 167 -7.49 -9.67 14.30
C SER A 167 -6.82 -10.18 13.02
N ASP A 168 -6.52 -9.29 12.08
CA ASP A 168 -5.81 -9.64 10.84
C ASP A 168 -4.34 -10.06 11.12
N CYS A 169 -3.76 -10.81 10.17
CA CYS A 169 -2.35 -11.16 10.21
C CYS A 169 -1.46 -9.93 10.37
N PHE A 170 -0.37 -10.09 11.12
CA PHE A 170 0.70 -9.09 11.31
C PHE A 170 0.36 -7.88 12.21
N GLN A 171 -0.83 -7.81 12.80
CA GLN A 171 -1.14 -6.76 13.78
C GLN A 171 -0.36 -6.97 15.09
N ASP A 172 -0.26 -8.24 15.53
CA ASP A 172 0.50 -8.65 16.73
C ASP A 172 1.73 -9.49 16.37
N ASP A 173 2.38 -9.22 15.23
CA ASP A 173 3.53 -9.97 14.71
C ASP A 173 3.27 -11.48 14.56
N MET A 174 2.01 -11.86 14.33
CA MET A 174 1.59 -13.26 14.16
C MET A 174 0.73 -13.44 12.91
N LEU A 175 0.66 -14.69 12.46
CA LEU A 175 -0.33 -15.11 11.47
C LEU A 175 -1.65 -15.41 12.18
N SER A 176 -2.77 -15.12 11.52
CA SER A 176 -4.10 -15.45 12.04
C SER A 176 -4.33 -16.98 12.13
N ALA A 177 -5.19 -17.39 13.05
CA ALA A 177 -5.68 -18.75 13.14
C ALA A 177 -6.40 -19.20 11.85
N PRO A 178 -6.54 -20.52 11.61
CA PRO A 178 -7.34 -21.02 10.49
C PRO A 178 -8.81 -20.64 10.65
N ILE A 179 -9.41 -20.17 9.55
CA ILE A 179 -10.81 -19.75 9.49
C ILE A 179 -11.63 -20.80 8.76
N TYR A 180 -12.80 -21.14 9.30
CA TYR A 180 -13.72 -22.11 8.72
C TYR A 180 -15.08 -21.49 8.48
N THR A 181 -15.78 -21.94 7.43
CA THR A 181 -17.16 -21.55 7.11
C THR A 181 -18.06 -22.76 6.91
N ARG A 182 -19.34 -22.56 6.72
CA ARG A 182 -20.33 -23.60 6.44
C ARG A 182 -20.10 -24.27 5.08
N PRO A 183 -20.39 -25.58 4.95
CA PRO A 183 -20.95 -26.50 5.96
C PRO A 183 -19.88 -27.00 6.93
N ALA A 184 -20.28 -27.52 8.12
CA ALA A 184 -19.38 -28.06 9.13
C ALA A 184 -18.62 -29.33 8.70
N ASP A 185 -19.19 -30.08 7.76
CA ASP A 185 -18.55 -31.22 7.09
C ASP A 185 -18.69 -31.04 5.57
N TYR A 186 -17.55 -30.97 4.88
CA TYR A 186 -17.48 -30.94 3.43
C TYR A 186 -16.62 -32.09 2.92
N LYS A 187 -17.24 -33.12 2.36
CA LYS A 187 -16.58 -34.32 1.84
C LYS A 187 -15.69 -35.04 2.88
N GLY A 188 -16.10 -35.05 4.15
CA GLY A 188 -15.32 -35.61 5.24
C GLY A 188 -14.27 -34.66 5.84
N TRP A 189 -14.11 -33.46 5.31
CA TRP A 189 -13.27 -32.40 5.87
C TRP A 189 -14.07 -31.61 6.89
N LYS A 190 -13.79 -31.84 8.16
CA LYS A 190 -14.58 -31.32 9.27
C LYS A 190 -14.01 -30.03 9.84
N VAL A 191 -14.90 -29.13 10.24
CA VAL A 191 -14.57 -28.02 11.13
C VAL A 191 -14.20 -28.59 12.50
N PRO A 192 -13.14 -28.10 13.17
CA PRO A 192 -12.79 -28.50 14.53
C PRO A 192 -13.97 -28.34 15.50
N ASP A 193 -14.24 -29.37 16.32
CA ASP A 193 -15.39 -29.41 17.23
C ASP A 193 -15.40 -28.24 18.22
N ILE A 194 -14.22 -27.75 18.61
CA ILE A 194 -14.09 -26.60 19.51
C ILE A 194 -14.78 -25.36 18.95
N LEU A 195 -14.69 -25.10 17.62
CA LEU A 195 -15.35 -23.98 16.98
C LEU A 195 -16.87 -24.10 16.91
N LEU A 196 -17.40 -25.31 17.09
CA LEU A 196 -18.84 -25.59 17.13
C LEU A 196 -19.38 -25.62 18.57
N SER A 197 -18.53 -25.50 19.59
CA SER A 197 -18.88 -25.66 21.00
C SER A 197 -19.66 -24.48 21.59
N GLY A 198 -19.58 -23.28 21.00
CA GLY A 198 -20.12 -22.05 21.57
C GLY A 198 -19.38 -21.53 22.81
N ASN A 199 -18.26 -22.16 23.21
CA ASN A 199 -17.47 -21.73 24.36
C ASN A 199 -16.41 -20.72 23.92
N GLU A 200 -16.75 -19.41 23.97
CA GLU A 200 -15.90 -18.32 23.49
C GLU A 200 -14.48 -18.32 24.11
N ALA A 201 -14.35 -18.64 25.40
CA ALA A 201 -13.06 -18.64 26.06
C ALA A 201 -12.13 -19.73 25.48
N LYS A 202 -12.66 -20.95 25.29
CA LYS A 202 -11.90 -22.05 24.70
C LYS A 202 -11.65 -21.86 23.21
N ILE A 203 -12.56 -21.18 22.49
CA ILE A 203 -12.35 -20.83 21.09
C ILE A 203 -11.17 -19.85 20.97
N LYS A 204 -11.12 -18.80 21.79
CA LYS A 204 -10.00 -17.84 21.80
C LYS A 204 -8.66 -18.48 22.17
N GLU A 205 -8.64 -19.39 23.14
CA GLU A 205 -7.45 -20.17 23.48
C GLU A 205 -6.95 -20.99 22.29
N TRP A 206 -7.87 -21.72 21.64
CA TRP A 206 -7.56 -22.49 20.44
C TRP A 206 -7.06 -21.61 19.27
N GLU A 207 -7.68 -20.45 19.04
CA GLU A 207 -7.25 -19.49 18.00
C GLU A 207 -5.82 -19.02 18.25
N MET A 208 -5.48 -18.68 19.51
CA MET A 208 -4.13 -18.24 19.88
C MET A 208 -3.09 -19.37 19.65
N ASP A 209 -3.41 -20.60 20.08
CA ASP A 209 -2.53 -21.75 19.87
C ASP A 209 -2.30 -22.02 18.39
N GLN A 210 -3.35 -21.99 17.57
CA GLN A 210 -3.26 -22.18 16.13
C GLN A 210 -2.49 -21.06 15.43
N ALA A 211 -2.69 -19.81 15.83
CA ALA A 211 -1.95 -18.67 15.33
C ALA A 211 -0.45 -18.83 15.62
N MET A 212 -0.11 -19.16 16.86
CA MET A 212 1.28 -19.38 17.29
C MET A 212 1.94 -20.55 16.55
N GLU A 213 1.25 -21.68 16.42
CA GLU A 213 1.76 -22.85 15.69
C GLU A 213 2.01 -22.54 14.21
N ARG A 214 1.05 -21.85 13.56
CA ARG A 214 1.19 -21.43 12.16
C ARG A 214 2.36 -20.47 11.98
N THR A 215 2.50 -19.50 12.89
CA THR A 215 3.58 -18.51 12.83
C THR A 215 4.94 -19.19 12.98
N ARG A 216 5.09 -20.08 13.96
CA ARG A 216 6.34 -20.88 14.13
C ARG A 216 6.71 -21.69 12.89
N ARG A 217 5.73 -22.25 12.21
CA ARG A 217 5.96 -23.07 11.03
C ARG A 217 6.22 -22.28 9.75
N LEU A 218 5.47 -21.21 9.51
CA LEU A 218 5.45 -20.51 8.23
C LEU A 218 6.26 -19.21 8.23
N ARG A 219 6.29 -18.52 9.36
CA ARG A 219 6.95 -17.22 9.53
C ARG A 219 7.64 -17.11 10.89
N PRO A 220 8.63 -17.99 11.16
CA PRO A 220 9.37 -17.98 12.43
C PRO A 220 10.17 -16.67 12.65
N ASP A 221 10.39 -15.91 11.59
CA ASP A 221 11.02 -14.60 11.63
C ASP A 221 10.21 -13.55 12.40
N LEU A 222 8.88 -13.70 12.48
CA LEU A 222 7.99 -12.79 13.22
C LEU A 222 8.07 -12.99 14.75
N LEU A 223 8.59 -14.11 15.23
CA LEU A 223 8.70 -14.44 16.65
C LEU A 223 10.08 -14.12 17.28
N LYS A 224 10.84 -13.25 16.65
CA LYS A 224 12.20 -12.87 17.12
C LYS A 224 12.18 -11.67 18.05
#